data_7bcede257387fe0558cc96de6d99389e
#
_entry.id   7bcede257387fe0558cc96de6d99389e
#
_cell.length_a   1.000
_cell.length_b   1.000
_cell.length_c   1.000
_cell.angle_alpha   90.00
_cell.angle_beta   90.00
_cell.angle_gamma   90.00
#
_symmetry.space_group_name_H-M   'P 1'
#
loop_
_entity.id
_entity.type
_entity.pdbx_description
1 polymer ?
#
loop_
_entity_poly.entity_id
_entity_poly.type
_entity_poly.pdbx_seq_one_letter_code
_entity_poly.pdbx_strand_id
1 'polypeptide(L)'
;LTSVPGKELKTALPLTGGCDILFFDLPGTVNSPGVIKTIVNMDYVFTPIIQDRMVMQSSLSFLLALKDFIQQNPDMPLKEIRMFWNRMDGRVSKRLSYQYGLLFKELGLKALDTVIPDMERYGRETSPEERILFRSTLFPPSGKLLKGSGLDTLAGEIECIIHPDRQKA
;
A
#
# COMPACT_ATOMS: atom_id res chain seq x y z
N LEU A 1 17.80 6.85 -0.68
CA LEU A 1 16.74 6.45 -1.61
C LEU A 1 16.77 7.38 -2.81
N THR A 2 17.42 6.99 -3.88
CA THR A 2 17.43 7.73 -5.15
C THR A 2 16.12 7.41 -5.87
N SER A 3 15.31 8.44 -6.14
CA SER A 3 14.15 8.31 -7.01
C SER A 3 14.64 8.02 -8.43
N VAL A 4 14.34 6.84 -8.94
CA VAL A 4 14.69 6.44 -10.31
C VAL A 4 13.57 6.92 -11.25
N PRO A 5 13.84 7.81 -12.22
CA PRO A 5 12.85 8.20 -13.21
C PRO A 5 12.41 6.99 -14.04
N GLY A 6 11.13 6.94 -14.44
CA GLY A 6 10.50 5.78 -15.07
C GLY A 6 11.15 5.21 -16.36
N LYS A 7 12.16 5.87 -16.93
CA LYS A 7 12.98 5.32 -18.03
C LYS A 7 14.02 4.29 -17.54
N GLU A 8 14.40 4.37 -16.27
CA GLU A 8 15.47 3.56 -15.67
C GLU A 8 14.93 2.28 -14.99
N LEU A 9 13.61 2.15 -14.86
CA LEU A 9 13.02 0.95 -14.25
C LEU A 9 13.42 -0.34 -14.98
N LYS A 10 13.44 -0.31 -16.32
CA LYS A 10 13.91 -1.45 -17.13
C LYS A 10 15.40 -1.73 -16.97
N THR A 11 16.17 -0.71 -16.60
CA THR A 11 17.63 -0.80 -16.39
C THR A 11 17.98 -1.21 -14.95
N ALA A 12 17.10 -0.92 -13.99
CA ALA A 12 17.27 -1.34 -12.58
C ALA A 12 16.88 -2.81 -12.35
N LEU A 13 15.97 -3.36 -13.17
CA LEU A 13 15.53 -4.75 -13.07
C LEU A 13 16.67 -5.80 -13.13
N PRO A 14 17.73 -5.64 -13.92
CA PRO A 14 18.88 -6.57 -13.90
C PRO A 14 19.63 -6.61 -12.57
N LEU A 15 19.54 -5.54 -11.76
CA LEU A 15 20.18 -5.47 -10.43
C LEU A 15 19.38 -6.22 -9.36
N THR A 16 18.16 -6.60 -9.67
CA THR A 16 17.25 -7.33 -8.76
C THR A 16 17.26 -8.83 -8.99
N GLY A 17 18.23 -9.35 -9.73
CA GLY A 17 18.38 -10.79 -9.98
C GLY A 17 18.36 -11.58 -8.67
N GLY A 18 17.28 -12.37 -8.47
CA GLY A 18 17.06 -13.14 -7.25
C GLY A 18 16.09 -12.54 -6.23
N CYS A 19 15.40 -11.42 -6.55
CA CYS A 19 14.30 -10.91 -5.73
C CYS A 19 12.98 -11.55 -6.16
N ASP A 20 12.24 -12.13 -5.20
CA ASP A 20 10.89 -12.67 -5.44
C ASP A 20 9.84 -11.54 -5.50
N ILE A 21 10.03 -10.48 -4.73
CA ILE A 21 9.11 -9.34 -4.60
C ILE A 21 9.92 -8.04 -4.62
N LEU A 22 9.44 -7.08 -5.40
CA LEU A 22 10.00 -5.74 -5.48
C LEU A 22 8.93 -4.71 -5.11
N PHE A 23 9.19 -3.92 -4.07
CA PHE A 23 8.30 -2.83 -3.65
C PHE A 23 8.78 -1.49 -4.19
N PHE A 24 7.84 -0.73 -4.74
CA PHE A 24 8.05 0.65 -5.16
C PHE A 24 7.23 1.60 -4.28
N ASP A 25 7.92 2.46 -3.56
CA ASP A 25 7.28 3.57 -2.85
C ASP A 25 7.09 4.74 -3.82
N LEU A 26 5.82 5.06 -4.09
CA LEU A 26 5.47 6.10 -5.06
C LEU A 26 5.00 7.37 -4.34
N PRO A 27 5.40 8.56 -4.83
CA PRO A 27 4.91 9.80 -4.29
C PRO A 27 3.39 9.91 -4.46
N GLY A 28 2.69 10.48 -3.47
CA GLY A 28 1.25 10.64 -3.48
C GLY A 28 0.68 11.59 -4.54
N THR A 29 1.54 12.18 -5.37
CA THR A 29 1.15 13.06 -6.48
C THR A 29 0.98 12.26 -7.76
N VAL A 30 -0.26 11.91 -8.07
CA VAL A 30 -0.60 11.09 -9.24
C VAL A 30 -0.48 11.83 -10.57
N ASN A 31 -0.40 13.16 -10.54
CA ASN A 31 -0.35 13.99 -11.74
C ASN A 31 1.00 13.96 -12.49
N SER A 32 1.95 13.17 -12.02
CA SER A 32 3.22 12.96 -12.72
C SER A 32 3.08 11.84 -13.74
N PRO A 33 3.35 12.10 -15.04
CA PRO A 33 3.34 11.05 -16.06
C PRO A 33 4.25 9.87 -15.73
N GLY A 34 5.32 10.11 -14.98
CA GLY A 34 6.24 9.07 -14.51
C GLY A 34 5.59 8.11 -13.50
N VAL A 35 4.76 8.62 -12.59
CA VAL A 35 4.06 7.80 -11.59
C VAL A 35 3.06 6.87 -12.27
N ILE A 36 2.22 7.38 -13.17
CA ILE A 36 1.26 6.56 -13.91
C ILE A 36 2.00 5.50 -14.73
N LYS A 37 3.06 5.87 -15.44
CA LYS A 37 3.86 4.94 -16.22
C LYS A 37 4.52 3.85 -15.37
N THR A 38 4.86 4.15 -14.12
CA THR A 38 5.36 3.16 -13.17
C THR A 38 4.24 2.23 -12.75
N ILE A 39 3.11 2.77 -12.30
CA ILE A 39 1.95 2.00 -11.82
C ILE A 39 1.47 0.97 -12.85
N VAL A 40 1.35 1.38 -14.11
CA VAL A 40 0.85 0.50 -15.18
C VAL A 40 1.80 -0.66 -15.53
N ASN A 41 3.03 -0.62 -15.05
CA ASN A 41 4.01 -1.69 -15.22
C ASN A 41 4.18 -2.56 -13.96
N MET A 42 3.39 -2.32 -12.90
CA MET A 42 3.38 -3.15 -11.69
C MET A 42 2.40 -4.30 -11.83
N ASP A 43 2.64 -5.39 -11.10
CA ASP A 43 1.69 -6.51 -11.00
C ASP A 43 0.54 -6.19 -10.04
N TYR A 44 0.83 -5.49 -8.95
CA TYR A 44 -0.11 -5.17 -7.88
C TYR A 44 0.08 -3.73 -7.41
N VAL A 45 -1.01 -3.09 -7.02
CA VAL A 45 -1.00 -1.76 -6.40
C VAL A 45 -1.75 -1.84 -5.07
N PHE A 46 -1.09 -1.42 -3.99
CA PHE A 46 -1.69 -1.30 -2.66
C PHE A 46 -1.75 0.16 -2.25
N THR A 47 -2.94 0.67 -2.02
CA THR A 47 -3.17 2.09 -1.72
C THR A 47 -3.63 2.25 -0.28
N PRO A 48 -2.84 2.92 0.59
CA PRO A 48 -3.30 3.26 1.92
C PRO A 48 -4.42 4.31 1.87
N ILE A 49 -5.46 4.08 2.65
CA ILE A 49 -6.57 5.03 2.83
C ILE A 49 -6.72 5.36 4.31
N ILE A 50 -7.16 6.58 4.60
CA ILE A 50 -7.40 7.05 5.97
C ILE A 50 -8.84 7.54 6.10
N GLN A 51 -9.36 7.63 7.33
CA GLN A 51 -10.70 8.14 7.61
C GLN A 51 -10.78 9.67 7.58
N ASP A 52 -10.14 10.29 6.61
CA ASP A 52 -10.29 11.70 6.30
C ASP A 52 -11.09 11.86 5.01
N ARG A 53 -12.13 12.68 5.03
CA ARG A 53 -13.06 12.84 3.91
C ARG A 53 -12.35 13.34 2.65
N MET A 54 -11.44 14.30 2.79
CA MET A 54 -10.75 14.89 1.63
C MET A 54 -9.76 13.90 1.02
N VAL A 55 -9.00 13.23 1.90
CA VAL A 55 -8.05 12.19 1.47
C VAL A 55 -8.79 11.02 0.84
N MET A 56 -9.90 10.59 1.43
CA MET A 56 -10.73 9.52 0.88
C MET A 56 -11.26 9.86 -0.50
N GLN A 57 -11.79 11.07 -0.69
CA GLN A 57 -12.30 11.51 -1.99
C GLN A 57 -11.20 11.50 -3.05
N SER A 58 -10.02 12.01 -2.74
CA SER A 58 -8.88 12.01 -3.65
C SER A 58 -8.42 10.60 -3.98
N SER A 59 -8.33 9.72 -2.98
CA SER A 59 -7.94 8.32 -3.15
C SER A 59 -8.93 7.55 -4.02
N LEU A 60 -10.24 7.74 -3.79
CA LEU A 60 -11.28 7.08 -4.59
C LEU A 60 -11.27 7.57 -6.04
N SER A 61 -11.13 8.88 -6.26
CA SER A 61 -11.04 9.43 -7.62
C SER A 61 -9.86 8.85 -8.38
N PHE A 62 -8.72 8.72 -7.72
CA PHE A 62 -7.53 8.08 -8.30
C PHE A 62 -7.76 6.60 -8.63
N LEU A 63 -8.28 5.84 -7.68
CA LEU A 63 -8.50 4.41 -7.83
C LEU A 63 -9.51 4.10 -8.94
N LEU A 64 -10.55 4.91 -9.07
CA LEU A 64 -11.53 4.77 -10.15
C LEU A 64 -10.91 5.08 -11.50
N ALA A 65 -10.15 6.18 -11.62
CA ALA A 65 -9.44 6.51 -12.85
C ALA A 65 -8.45 5.42 -13.25
N LEU A 66 -7.73 4.84 -12.29
CA LEU A 66 -6.80 3.73 -12.55
C LEU A 66 -7.54 2.45 -12.95
N LYS A 67 -8.67 2.15 -12.32
CA LYS A 67 -9.52 1.01 -12.68
C LYS A 67 -10.05 1.15 -14.11
N ASP A 68 -10.57 2.32 -14.48
CA ASP A 68 -11.05 2.59 -15.83
C ASP A 68 -9.91 2.46 -16.86
N PHE A 69 -8.72 2.96 -16.50
CA PHE A 69 -7.55 2.84 -17.35
C PHE A 69 -7.14 1.38 -17.59
N ILE A 70 -7.18 0.53 -16.57
CA ILE A 70 -6.91 -0.91 -16.71
C ILE A 70 -7.94 -1.56 -17.62
N GLN A 71 -9.22 -1.24 -17.46
CA GLN A 71 -10.30 -1.82 -18.28
C GLN A 71 -10.15 -1.48 -19.77
N GLN A 72 -9.61 -0.30 -20.06
CA GLN A 72 -9.34 0.15 -21.42
C GLN A 72 -8.04 -0.43 -22.02
N ASN A 73 -7.18 -1.00 -21.20
CA ASN A 73 -5.87 -1.52 -21.58
C ASN A 73 -5.64 -2.94 -21.02
N PRO A 74 -6.33 -3.96 -21.54
CA PRO A 74 -6.31 -5.32 -20.99
C PRO A 74 -4.95 -6.02 -21.08
N ASP A 75 -4.05 -5.54 -21.94
CA ASP A 75 -2.71 -6.10 -22.12
C ASP A 75 -1.70 -5.64 -21.05
N MET A 76 -2.14 -4.82 -20.08
CA MET A 76 -1.28 -4.36 -19.00
C MET A 76 -0.95 -5.47 -18.00
N PRO A 77 0.28 -5.47 -17.45
CA PRO A 77 0.69 -6.46 -16.44
C PRO A 77 -0.04 -6.31 -15.09
N LEU A 78 -0.68 -5.18 -14.84
CA LEU A 78 -1.35 -4.89 -13.57
C LEU A 78 -2.55 -5.80 -13.34
N LYS A 79 -2.38 -6.72 -12.40
CA LYS A 79 -3.38 -7.77 -12.07
C LYS A 79 -4.46 -7.26 -11.14
N GLU A 80 -4.07 -6.47 -10.14
CA GLU A 80 -5.02 -6.07 -9.11
C GLU A 80 -4.60 -4.79 -8.39
N ILE A 81 -5.64 -4.03 -7.97
CA ILE A 81 -5.52 -2.88 -7.08
C ILE A 81 -6.27 -3.21 -5.80
N ARG A 82 -5.62 -3.00 -4.66
CA ARG A 82 -6.19 -3.16 -3.33
C ARG A 82 -5.99 -1.89 -2.50
N MET A 83 -6.97 -1.61 -1.66
CA MET A 83 -6.85 -0.58 -0.62
C MET A 83 -6.60 -1.24 0.74
N PHE A 84 -6.03 -0.50 1.68
CA PHE A 84 -6.02 -0.90 3.08
C PHE A 84 -6.17 0.30 4.00
N TRP A 85 -6.84 0.08 5.13
CA TRP A 85 -7.03 1.11 6.12
C TRP A 85 -5.74 1.39 6.86
N ASN A 86 -5.27 2.63 6.79
CA ASN A 86 -4.06 3.09 7.47
C ASN A 86 -4.40 4.20 8.45
N ARG A 87 -3.66 4.28 9.55
CA ARG A 87 -3.82 5.29 10.60
C ARG A 87 -5.26 5.39 11.12
N MET A 88 -5.84 4.24 11.38
CA MET A 88 -7.20 4.17 11.91
C MET A 88 -7.25 4.51 13.40
N ASP A 89 -7.95 5.57 13.75
CA ASP A 89 -8.25 5.87 15.14
C ASP A 89 -9.30 4.89 15.68
N GLY A 90 -8.95 4.12 16.69
CA GLY A 90 -9.86 3.17 17.33
C GLY A 90 -11.12 3.79 17.96
N ARG A 91 -11.15 5.10 18.11
CA ARG A 91 -12.31 5.86 18.62
C ARG A 91 -13.32 6.20 17.52
N VAL A 92 -12.95 6.06 16.26
CA VAL A 92 -13.85 6.37 15.15
C VAL A 92 -14.94 5.31 15.04
N SER A 93 -16.14 5.76 14.73
CA SER A 93 -17.34 4.94 14.63
C SER A 93 -17.17 3.80 13.63
N LYS A 94 -17.38 2.56 14.08
CA LYS A 94 -17.47 1.37 13.21
C LYS A 94 -18.52 1.54 12.10
N ARG A 95 -19.54 2.37 12.34
CA ARG A 95 -20.59 2.69 11.35
C ARG A 95 -19.99 3.38 10.12
N LEU A 96 -19.04 4.28 10.30
CA LEU A 96 -18.41 4.98 9.18
C LEU A 96 -17.58 4.00 8.32
N SER A 97 -16.78 3.14 8.94
CA SER A 97 -16.03 2.11 8.22
C SER A 97 -16.94 1.16 7.45
N TYR A 98 -18.07 0.79 8.05
CA TYR A 98 -19.09 -0.04 7.37
C TYR A 98 -19.69 0.67 6.14
N GLN A 99 -20.03 1.95 6.26
CA GLN A 99 -20.55 2.74 5.13
C GLN A 99 -19.54 2.83 3.99
N TYR A 100 -18.27 3.07 4.29
CA TYR A 100 -17.21 3.04 3.28
C TYR A 100 -17.06 1.65 2.64
N GLY A 101 -17.18 0.58 3.42
CA GLY A 101 -17.14 -0.78 2.89
C GLY A 101 -18.25 -1.05 1.85
N LEU A 102 -19.47 -0.56 2.11
CA LEU A 102 -20.57 -0.63 1.14
C LEU A 102 -20.25 0.18 -0.13
N LEU A 103 -19.75 1.39 0.03
CA LEU A 103 -19.35 2.25 -1.09
C LEU A 103 -18.26 1.59 -1.95
N PHE A 104 -17.23 0.99 -1.33
CA PHE A 104 -16.19 0.29 -2.07
C PHE A 104 -16.76 -0.87 -2.89
N LYS A 105 -17.69 -1.61 -2.30
CA LYS A 105 -18.37 -2.71 -2.99
C LYS A 105 -19.17 -2.21 -4.20
N GLU A 106 -19.92 -1.12 -4.06
CA GLU A 106 -20.66 -0.50 -5.18
C GLU A 106 -19.72 -0.02 -6.29
N LEU A 107 -18.58 0.57 -5.93
CA LEU A 107 -17.59 1.02 -6.89
C LEU A 107 -16.74 -0.12 -7.46
N GLY A 108 -16.94 -1.36 -7.00
CA GLY A 108 -16.16 -2.53 -7.39
C GLY A 108 -14.67 -2.41 -7.02
N LEU A 109 -14.38 -1.73 -5.91
CA LEU A 109 -13.06 -1.60 -5.32
C LEU A 109 -12.88 -2.66 -4.23
N LYS A 110 -11.66 -3.16 -4.08
CA LYS A 110 -11.34 -4.20 -3.10
C LYS A 110 -10.47 -3.59 -1.99
N ALA A 111 -10.85 -3.82 -0.75
CA ALA A 111 -10.05 -3.47 0.42
C ALA A 111 -9.48 -4.75 1.07
N LEU A 112 -8.33 -4.60 1.72
CA LEU A 112 -7.78 -5.63 2.59
C LEU A 112 -8.59 -5.68 3.90
N ASP A 113 -8.60 -6.84 4.54
CA ASP A 113 -9.24 -7.02 5.85
C ASP A 113 -8.39 -6.40 6.97
N THR A 114 -7.08 -6.32 6.76
CA THR A 114 -6.15 -5.74 7.71
C THR A 114 -6.32 -4.24 7.84
N VAL A 115 -6.35 -3.79 9.09
CA VAL A 115 -6.44 -2.38 9.47
C VAL A 115 -5.18 -2.00 10.25
N ILE A 116 -4.48 -0.97 9.80
CA ILE A 116 -3.32 -0.40 10.51
C ILE A 116 -3.80 0.71 11.44
N PRO A 117 -3.67 0.54 12.77
CA PRO A 117 -4.09 1.55 13.73
C PRO A 117 -3.19 2.78 13.69
N ASP A 118 -3.75 3.92 14.08
CA ASP A 118 -2.95 5.12 14.33
C ASP A 118 -2.20 4.97 15.65
N MET A 119 -0.88 4.95 15.58
CA MET A 119 -0.03 4.72 16.74
C MET A 119 1.00 5.83 16.85
N GLU A 120 1.00 6.55 17.97
CA GLU A 120 1.96 7.63 18.23
C GLU A 120 3.42 7.20 18.03
N ARG A 121 3.75 5.93 18.32
CA ARG A 121 5.11 5.41 18.14
C ARG A 121 5.64 5.46 16.72
N TYR A 122 4.77 5.58 15.71
CA TYR A 122 5.17 5.78 14.32
C TYR A 122 5.42 7.24 13.98
N GLY A 123 4.79 8.15 14.71
CA GLY A 123 5.00 9.60 14.58
C GLY A 123 6.18 10.13 15.39
N ARG A 124 6.61 9.39 16.40
CA ARG A 124 7.77 9.75 17.21
C ARG A 124 9.05 9.39 16.46
N GLU A 125 9.39 10.19 15.47
CA GLU A 125 10.73 10.21 14.94
C GLU A 125 11.61 10.92 15.98
N THR A 126 12.39 10.14 16.69
CA THR A 126 13.58 10.56 17.39
C THR A 126 13.43 11.70 18.41
N SER A 127 13.01 11.40 19.63
CA SER A 127 13.60 12.07 20.76
C SER A 127 15.07 11.64 20.83
N PRO A 128 16.08 12.55 20.82
CA PRO A 128 17.47 12.19 20.94
C PRO A 128 17.81 11.42 22.24
N GLU A 129 16.92 11.49 23.23
CA GLU A 129 17.07 10.90 24.55
C GLU A 129 16.54 9.46 24.65
N GLU A 130 15.64 9.08 23.74
CA GLU A 130 15.17 7.70 23.65
C GLU A 130 15.91 7.01 22.51
N ARG A 131 16.79 6.09 22.80
CA ARG A 131 17.44 5.15 21.88
C ARG A 131 16.39 4.25 21.24
N ILE A 132 15.58 4.82 20.31
CA ILE A 132 14.38 4.16 19.89
C ILE A 132 14.35 3.91 18.42
N LEU A 133 13.98 2.69 18.21
CA LEU A 133 13.32 2.15 17.04
C LEU A 133 14.01 2.58 15.77
N PHE A 134 15.18 2.04 15.63
CA PHE A 134 15.86 2.02 14.36
C PHE A 134 14.91 1.38 13.32
N ARG A 135 14.34 2.20 12.44
CA ARG A 135 13.62 1.73 11.27
C ARG A 135 14.67 1.35 10.24
N SER A 136 14.80 0.07 9.99
CA SER A 136 15.70 -0.43 8.98
C SER A 136 14.90 -1.10 7.86
N THR A 137 15.31 -0.86 6.63
CA THR A 137 14.84 -1.64 5.48
C THR A 137 15.67 -2.93 5.30
N LEU A 138 16.74 -3.07 6.07
CA LEU A 138 17.67 -4.22 6.00
C LEU A 138 17.38 -5.27 7.07
N PHE A 139 16.77 -4.87 8.19
CA PHE A 139 16.50 -5.76 9.31
C PHE A 139 15.02 -5.80 9.64
N PRO A 140 14.50 -6.96 10.05
CA PRO A 140 13.11 -7.06 10.46
C PRO A 140 12.83 -6.15 11.65
N PRO A 141 11.61 -5.59 11.74
CA PRO A 141 11.21 -4.74 12.86
C PRO A 141 11.22 -5.53 14.16
N SER A 142 11.52 -4.84 15.26
CA SER A 142 11.49 -5.47 16.58
C SER A 142 10.07 -5.91 16.96
N GLY A 143 9.94 -6.97 17.77
CA GLY A 143 8.64 -7.42 18.25
C GLY A 143 7.85 -6.35 19.01
N LYS A 144 8.53 -5.37 19.64
CA LYS A 144 7.88 -4.21 20.28
C LYS A 144 7.21 -3.30 19.24
N LEU A 145 7.79 -3.16 18.06
CA LEU A 145 7.22 -2.37 16.97
C LEU A 145 6.03 -3.09 16.35
N LEU A 146 6.13 -4.39 16.16
CA LEU A 146 5.07 -5.21 15.57
C LEU A 146 3.85 -5.37 16.47
N LYS A 147 4.05 -5.42 17.78
CA LYS A 147 2.96 -5.70 18.73
C LYS A 147 1.79 -4.72 18.57
N GLY A 148 0.64 -5.23 18.12
CA GLY A 148 -0.58 -4.47 17.90
C GLY A 148 -0.52 -3.46 16.75
N SER A 149 0.47 -3.56 15.88
CA SER A 149 0.63 -2.68 14.72
C SER A 149 -0.20 -3.10 13.51
N GLY A 150 -0.53 -4.39 13.41
CA GLY A 150 -1.14 -4.96 12.23
C GLY A 150 -0.18 -5.12 11.02
N LEU A 151 1.10 -4.76 11.17
CA LEU A 151 2.05 -4.81 10.04
C LEU A 151 2.39 -6.24 9.62
N ASP A 152 2.48 -7.16 10.56
CA ASP A 152 2.67 -8.59 10.32
C ASP A 152 1.46 -9.19 9.59
N THR A 153 0.25 -8.84 10.03
CA THR A 153 -1.00 -9.27 9.39
C THR A 153 -1.11 -8.69 7.99
N LEU A 154 -0.78 -7.40 7.81
CA LEU A 154 -0.76 -6.75 6.50
C LEU A 154 0.22 -7.44 5.55
N ALA A 155 1.43 -7.73 6.02
CA ALA A 155 2.45 -8.41 5.22
C ALA A 155 1.97 -9.80 4.78
N GLY A 156 1.38 -10.58 5.70
CA GLY A 156 0.82 -11.89 5.39
C GLY A 156 -0.34 -11.81 4.39
N GLU A 157 -1.25 -10.84 4.53
CA GLU A 157 -2.36 -10.66 3.59
C GLU A 157 -1.87 -10.28 2.19
N ILE A 158 -0.87 -9.38 2.10
CA ILE A 158 -0.23 -9.02 0.84
C ILE A 158 0.46 -10.25 0.21
N GLU A 159 1.20 -11.03 0.99
CA GLU A 159 1.86 -12.23 0.51
C GLU A 159 0.87 -13.25 -0.05
N CYS A 160 -0.26 -13.44 0.63
CA CYS A 160 -1.35 -14.31 0.16
C CYS A 160 -1.93 -13.88 -1.19
N ILE A 161 -2.02 -12.57 -1.45
CA ILE A 161 -2.52 -12.03 -2.71
C ILE A 161 -1.50 -12.21 -3.83
N ILE A 162 -0.23 -11.97 -3.54
CA ILE A 162 0.86 -12.07 -4.51
C ILE A 162 1.15 -13.53 -4.88
N HIS A 163 1.05 -14.45 -3.90
CA HIS A 163 1.36 -15.87 -4.03
C HIS A 163 0.17 -16.76 -3.65
N PRO A 164 -0.93 -16.76 -4.41
CA PRO A 164 -2.13 -17.52 -4.07
C PRO A 164 -1.90 -19.04 -4.00
N ASP A 165 -0.88 -19.54 -4.69
CA ASP A 165 -0.57 -20.97 -4.74
C ASP A 165 0.14 -21.48 -3.48
N ARG A 166 0.79 -20.61 -2.70
CA ARG A 166 1.46 -20.99 -1.45
C ARG A 166 0.47 -21.35 -0.32
N GLN A 167 -0.81 -21.02 -0.46
CA GLN A 167 -1.85 -21.37 0.51
C GLN A 167 -2.37 -22.81 0.38
N LYS A 168 -2.06 -23.51 -0.69
CA LYS A 168 -2.57 -24.86 -0.97
C LYS A 168 -1.60 -25.97 -0.57
N ALA A 169 -0.46 -25.62 -0.02
CA ALA A 169 0.55 -26.55 0.47
C ALA A 169 0.55 -26.59 1.99
#